data_e855663b4c9aaa78707198cd7c7feaf9
#
_entry.id   e855663b4c9aaa78707198cd7c7feaf9
#
_cell.length_a   1.000
_cell.length_b   1.000
_cell.length_c   1.000
_cell.angle_alpha   90.00
_cell.angle_beta   90.00
_cell.angle_gamma   90.00
#
_symmetry.space_group_name_H-M   'P 1'
#
loop_
_entity.id
_entity.type
_entity.pdbx_description
1 polymer ?
#
loop_
_entity_poly.entity_id
_entity_poly.type
_entity_poly.pdbx_seq_one_letter_code
_entity_poly.pdbx_strand_id
1 'polypeptide(L)'
;LTNDELDRLYVATRDTLITWCERLRAETGDGFPERVTAFRAEMAVHGRYREACPRCGAPVQRIAYADNEANYCAPCQTDGKLLADRALSRLLHGDWPKTIEELEERRPAAATAPSEKPSRRRR
;
A
#
# COMPACT_ATOMS: atom_id res chain seq x y z
N LEU A 1 -13.31 12.11 -12.70
CA LEU A 1 -14.21 11.44 -11.76
C LEU A 1 -15.64 11.81 -12.11
N THR A 2 -16.51 10.83 -12.19
CA THR A 2 -17.96 11.03 -12.30
C THR A 2 -18.55 11.42 -10.95
N ASN A 3 -19.80 11.92 -10.92
CA ASN A 3 -20.48 12.24 -9.66
C ASN A 3 -20.61 10.99 -8.77
N ASP A 4 -20.95 9.84 -9.34
CA ASP A 4 -21.04 8.57 -8.60
C ASP A 4 -19.70 8.12 -8.01
N GLU A 5 -18.58 8.39 -8.69
CA GLU A 5 -17.24 8.13 -8.16
C GLU A 5 -16.87 9.08 -7.01
N LEU A 6 -17.28 10.34 -7.12
CA LEU A 6 -17.09 11.33 -6.06
C LEU A 6 -17.89 10.98 -4.81
N ASP A 7 -19.15 10.57 -4.97
CA ASP A 7 -20.01 10.15 -3.86
C ASP A 7 -19.44 8.91 -3.17
N ARG A 8 -18.99 7.91 -3.94
CA ARG A 8 -18.33 6.71 -3.38
C ARG A 8 -17.04 7.07 -2.64
N LEU A 9 -16.23 7.97 -3.20
CA LEU A 9 -15.00 8.43 -2.56
C LEU A 9 -15.29 9.15 -1.25
N TYR A 10 -16.28 10.03 -1.25
CA TYR A 10 -16.71 10.75 -0.05
C TYR A 10 -17.15 9.79 1.06
N VAL A 11 -18.05 8.86 0.74
CA VAL A 11 -18.56 7.86 1.70
C VAL A 11 -17.42 7.01 2.24
N ALA A 12 -16.57 6.46 1.36
CA ALA A 12 -15.43 5.64 1.78
C ALA A 12 -14.45 6.39 2.67
N THR A 13 -14.16 7.65 2.35
CA THR A 13 -13.27 8.51 3.15
C THR A 13 -13.86 8.78 4.53
N ARG A 14 -15.12 9.22 4.58
CA ARG A 14 -15.81 9.51 5.85
C ARG A 14 -15.88 8.29 6.75
N ASP A 15 -16.31 7.15 6.22
CA ASP A 15 -16.50 5.93 6.99
C ASP A 15 -15.16 5.36 7.49
N THR A 16 -14.11 5.45 6.67
CA THR A 16 -12.75 5.07 7.08
C THR A 16 -12.26 5.95 8.23
N LEU A 17 -12.41 7.27 8.13
CA LEU A 17 -12.00 8.20 9.19
C LEU A 17 -12.76 7.97 10.48
N ILE A 18 -14.08 7.77 10.43
CA ILE A 18 -14.90 7.47 11.61
C ILE A 18 -14.43 6.16 12.25
N THR A 19 -14.29 5.10 11.47
CA THR A 19 -13.82 3.78 11.95
C THR A 19 -12.46 3.89 12.66
N TRP A 20 -11.52 4.63 12.08
CA TRP A 20 -10.20 4.84 12.70
C TRP A 20 -10.29 5.70 13.98
N CYS A 21 -11.11 6.73 13.99
CA CYS A 21 -11.33 7.53 15.19
C CYS A 21 -11.91 6.70 16.35
N GLU A 22 -12.92 5.88 16.06
CA GLU A 22 -13.54 5.00 17.06
C GLU A 22 -12.55 3.96 17.59
N ARG A 23 -11.78 3.33 16.69
CA ARG A 23 -10.74 2.39 17.07
C ARG A 23 -9.69 3.03 17.98
N LEU A 24 -9.16 4.19 17.58
CA LEU A 24 -8.14 4.90 18.34
C LEU A 24 -8.66 5.34 19.72
N ARG A 25 -9.92 5.76 19.80
CA ARG A 25 -10.57 6.09 21.09
C ARG A 25 -10.69 4.85 21.98
N ALA A 26 -11.11 3.73 21.41
CA ALA A 26 -11.23 2.48 22.15
C ALA A 26 -9.86 1.95 22.65
N GLU A 27 -8.80 2.10 21.86
CA GLU A 27 -7.44 1.73 22.26
C GLU A 27 -6.85 2.64 23.34
N THR A 28 -7.16 3.94 23.27
CA THR A 28 -6.58 4.95 24.18
C THR A 28 -7.35 5.03 25.51
N GLY A 29 -8.66 4.76 25.47
CA GLY A 29 -9.53 4.93 26.64
C GLY A 29 -9.52 6.39 27.14
N ASP A 30 -9.43 6.56 28.45
CA ASP A 30 -9.40 7.89 29.11
C ASP A 30 -7.99 8.51 29.18
N GLY A 31 -6.98 7.84 28.63
CA GLY A 31 -5.58 8.28 28.63
C GLY A 31 -5.17 9.07 27.40
N PHE A 32 -3.87 9.32 27.29
CA PHE A 32 -3.23 9.82 26.08
C PHE A 32 -2.60 8.67 25.28
N PRO A 33 -2.60 8.74 23.94
CA PRO A 33 -1.93 7.73 23.13
C PRO A 33 -0.42 7.76 23.39
N GLU A 34 0.15 6.65 23.86
CA GLU A 34 1.60 6.54 24.14
C GLU A 34 2.45 6.58 22.87
N ARG A 35 1.90 6.17 21.74
CA ARG A 35 2.58 6.14 20.46
C ARG A 35 1.69 6.65 19.35
N VAL A 36 2.08 7.77 18.78
CA VAL A 36 1.48 8.27 17.54
C VAL A 36 2.38 7.86 16.38
N THR A 37 1.90 6.94 15.55
CA THR A 37 2.65 6.46 14.37
C THR A 37 1.71 6.29 13.19
N ALA A 38 2.23 6.57 12.00
CA ALA A 38 1.54 6.29 10.74
C ALA A 38 1.58 4.80 10.36
N PHE A 39 2.44 4.00 11.02
CA PHE A 39 2.58 2.58 10.73
C PHE A 39 1.85 1.76 11.79
N ARG A 40 0.69 1.24 11.41
CA ARG A 40 -0.13 0.40 12.27
C ARG A 40 -0.30 -0.98 11.65
N ALA A 41 -0.32 -2.01 12.49
CA ALA A 41 -0.42 -3.40 12.04
C ALA A 41 -1.73 -3.70 11.27
N GLU A 42 -2.78 -2.95 11.56
CA GLU A 42 -4.11 -3.11 10.98
C GLU A 42 -4.27 -2.44 9.60
N MET A 43 -3.27 -1.70 9.14
CA MET A 43 -3.32 -1.12 7.79
C MET A 43 -3.29 -2.23 6.74
N ALA A 44 -4.23 -2.16 5.79
CA ALA A 44 -4.42 -3.21 4.79
C ALA A 44 -3.25 -3.35 3.81
N VAL A 45 -2.66 -2.24 3.39
CA VAL A 45 -1.61 -2.23 2.35
C VAL A 45 -0.40 -1.37 2.73
N HIS A 46 -0.57 -0.32 3.53
CA HIS A 46 0.51 0.62 3.86
C HIS A 46 1.65 -0.07 4.61
N GLY A 47 2.87 0.05 4.09
CA GLY A 47 4.07 -0.57 4.66
C GLY A 47 4.14 -2.10 4.49
N ARG A 48 3.23 -2.71 3.71
CA ARG A 48 3.10 -4.17 3.55
C ARG A 48 3.50 -4.66 2.15
N TYR A 49 4.46 -4.02 1.55
CA TYR A 49 4.95 -4.44 0.23
C TYR A 49 5.36 -5.92 0.22
N ARG A 50 4.86 -6.68 -0.76
CA ARG A 50 5.02 -8.14 -0.93
C ARG A 50 4.26 -9.02 0.06
N GLU A 51 3.63 -8.48 1.08
CA GLU A 51 2.76 -9.26 1.94
C GLU A 51 1.43 -9.56 1.23
N ALA A 52 0.75 -10.60 1.70
CA ALA A 52 -0.57 -10.94 1.16
C ALA A 52 -1.61 -9.86 1.51
N CYS A 53 -2.38 -9.43 0.54
CA CYS A 53 -3.53 -8.55 0.75
C CYS A 53 -4.56 -9.23 1.66
N PRO A 54 -5.02 -8.62 2.75
CA PRO A 54 -5.97 -9.24 3.68
C PRO A 54 -7.34 -9.50 3.04
N ARG A 55 -7.65 -8.87 1.89
CA ARG A 55 -8.93 -9.03 1.20
C ARG A 55 -8.90 -10.13 0.13
N CYS A 56 -7.84 -10.24 -0.67
CA CYS A 56 -7.81 -11.16 -1.81
C CYS A 56 -6.58 -12.07 -1.86
N GLY A 57 -5.63 -11.94 -0.92
CA GLY A 57 -4.42 -12.75 -0.87
C GLY A 57 -3.31 -12.38 -1.86
N ALA A 58 -3.59 -11.54 -2.86
CA ALA A 58 -2.58 -11.13 -3.83
C ALA A 58 -1.45 -10.31 -3.19
N PRO A 59 -0.21 -10.37 -3.73
CA PRO A 59 0.91 -9.62 -3.17
C PRO A 59 0.71 -8.12 -3.33
N VAL A 60 0.83 -7.38 -2.22
CA VAL A 60 0.78 -5.91 -2.19
C VAL A 60 1.92 -5.33 -3.00
N GLN A 61 1.60 -4.41 -3.90
CA GLN A 61 2.54 -3.72 -4.76
C GLN A 61 2.95 -2.37 -4.17
N ARG A 62 4.00 -1.75 -4.74
CA ARG A 62 4.42 -0.41 -4.34
C ARG A 62 4.77 0.45 -5.55
N ILE A 63 4.62 1.75 -5.38
CA ILE A 63 5.17 2.80 -6.23
C ILE A 63 6.12 3.61 -5.37
N ALA A 64 7.38 3.76 -5.78
CA ALA A 64 8.37 4.54 -5.05
C ALA A 64 8.52 5.94 -5.65
N TYR A 65 8.53 6.96 -4.79
CA TYR A 65 8.73 8.37 -5.17
C TYR A 65 9.82 8.96 -4.29
N ALA A 66 11.01 9.12 -4.81
CA ALA A 66 12.12 9.61 -4.01
C ALA A 66 12.17 8.90 -2.63
N ASP A 67 11.86 9.60 -1.54
CA ASP A 67 11.90 9.09 -0.18
C ASP A 67 10.56 8.51 0.32
N ASN A 68 9.51 8.52 -0.52
CA ASN A 68 8.18 8.05 -0.17
C ASN A 68 7.79 6.82 -1.00
N GLU A 69 6.88 6.01 -0.45
CA GLU A 69 6.25 4.93 -1.18
C GLU A 69 4.74 4.92 -0.99
N ALA A 70 4.01 4.53 -2.03
CA ALA A 70 2.60 4.21 -1.97
C ALA A 70 2.43 2.70 -2.16
N ASN A 71 1.67 2.06 -1.28
CA ASN A 71 1.38 0.64 -1.36
C ASN A 71 -0.07 0.42 -1.81
N TYR A 72 -0.29 -0.57 -2.65
CA TYR A 72 -1.62 -0.89 -3.16
C TYR A 72 -1.76 -2.38 -3.51
N CYS A 73 -2.99 -2.86 -3.55
CA CYS A 73 -3.33 -4.19 -4.04
C CYS A 73 -3.86 -4.06 -5.48
N ALA A 74 -3.15 -4.60 -6.47
CA ALA A 74 -3.53 -4.48 -7.87
C ALA A 74 -4.93 -5.06 -8.16
N PRO A 75 -5.29 -6.29 -7.78
CA PRO A 75 -6.63 -6.82 -8.02
C PRO A 75 -7.75 -6.01 -7.35
N CYS A 76 -7.52 -5.51 -6.12
CA CYS A 76 -8.59 -4.83 -5.38
C CYS A 76 -8.79 -3.35 -5.74
N GLN A 77 -7.73 -2.68 -6.21
CA GLN A 77 -7.71 -1.22 -6.34
C GLN A 77 -7.51 -0.71 -7.77
N THR A 78 -6.97 -1.53 -8.67
CA THR A 78 -6.64 -1.13 -10.04
C THR A 78 -7.03 -2.17 -11.09
N ASP A 79 -8.01 -3.05 -10.80
CA ASP A 79 -8.48 -4.12 -11.69
C ASP A 79 -7.35 -4.99 -12.25
N GLY A 80 -6.37 -5.34 -11.38
CA GLY A 80 -5.19 -6.13 -11.74
C GLY A 80 -4.07 -5.36 -12.42
N LYS A 81 -4.27 -4.08 -12.76
CA LYS A 81 -3.28 -3.28 -13.47
C LYS A 81 -2.13 -2.87 -12.55
N LEU A 82 -0.90 -3.15 -12.96
CA LEU A 82 0.30 -2.67 -12.29
C LEU A 82 0.58 -1.21 -12.62
N LEU A 83 0.77 -0.42 -11.57
CA LEU A 83 1.13 0.99 -11.67
C LEU A 83 2.65 1.15 -11.52
N ALA A 84 3.26 1.98 -12.35
CA ALA A 84 4.66 2.35 -12.25
C ALA A 84 4.80 3.81 -11.84
N ASP A 85 5.92 4.16 -11.20
CA ASP A 85 6.28 5.56 -11.05
C ASP A 85 6.61 6.21 -12.41
N ARG A 86 6.67 7.54 -12.44
CA ARG A 86 6.93 8.27 -13.69
C ARG A 86 8.29 7.97 -14.30
N ALA A 87 9.31 7.71 -13.47
CA ALA A 87 10.66 7.42 -13.96
C ALA A 87 10.70 6.06 -14.64
N LEU A 88 10.16 5.02 -14.00
CA LEU A 88 10.05 3.69 -14.58
C LEU A 88 9.14 3.66 -15.80
N SER A 89 8.01 4.38 -15.78
CA SER A 89 7.12 4.49 -16.92
C SER A 89 7.79 5.12 -18.14
N ARG A 90 8.66 6.13 -17.94
CA ARG A 90 9.42 6.76 -19.04
C ARG A 90 10.54 5.86 -19.55
N LEU A 91 11.21 5.12 -18.65
CA LEU A 91 12.35 4.27 -19.00
C LEU A 91 11.91 3.02 -19.78
N LEU A 92 10.85 2.37 -19.31
CA LEU A 92 10.39 1.08 -19.81
C LEU A 92 9.34 1.19 -20.92
N HIS A 93 8.68 2.37 -21.06
CA HIS A 93 7.63 2.58 -22.06
C HIS A 93 6.62 1.42 -22.12
N GLY A 94 6.59 0.69 -23.25
CA GLY A 94 5.70 -0.46 -23.47
C GLY A 94 6.12 -1.76 -22.77
N ASP A 95 7.34 -1.82 -22.24
CA ASP A 95 7.91 -3.04 -21.63
C ASP A 95 7.57 -3.19 -20.14
N TRP A 96 6.82 -2.24 -19.56
CA TRP A 96 6.33 -2.38 -18.20
C TRP A 96 5.35 -3.56 -18.10
N PRO A 97 5.56 -4.51 -17.15
CA PRO A 97 4.63 -5.61 -16.96
C PRO A 97 3.24 -5.08 -16.59
N LYS A 98 2.21 -5.61 -17.25
CA LYS A 98 0.82 -5.15 -17.07
C LYS A 98 0.11 -5.89 -15.95
N THR A 99 0.55 -7.13 -15.67
CA THR A 99 -0.05 -8.00 -14.66
C THR A 99 0.99 -8.47 -13.64
N ILE A 100 0.49 -9.02 -12.52
CA ILE A 100 1.36 -9.56 -11.45
C ILE A 100 2.14 -10.77 -11.98
N GLU A 101 1.52 -11.61 -12.79
CA GLU A 101 2.13 -12.80 -13.40
C GLU A 101 3.33 -12.40 -14.27
N GLU A 102 3.15 -11.44 -15.17
CA GLU A 102 4.25 -10.90 -16.01
C GLU A 102 5.38 -10.29 -15.15
N LEU A 103 5.05 -9.66 -14.03
CA LEU A 103 6.04 -9.10 -13.12
C LEU A 103 6.86 -10.19 -12.42
N GLU A 104 6.21 -11.25 -11.96
CA GLU A 104 6.88 -12.36 -11.28
C GLU A 104 7.77 -13.16 -12.25
N GLU A 105 7.33 -13.39 -13.49
CA GLU A 105 8.13 -14.06 -14.54
C GLU A 105 9.42 -13.29 -14.87
N ARG A 106 9.38 -11.95 -14.83
CA ARG A 106 10.55 -11.10 -15.11
C ARG A 106 11.49 -10.93 -13.91
N ARG A 107 11.13 -11.45 -12.75
CA ARG A 107 12.00 -11.38 -11.56
C ARG A 107 13.17 -12.36 -11.69
N PRO A 108 14.41 -11.88 -11.53
CA PRO A 108 15.55 -12.78 -11.39
C PRO A 108 15.40 -13.60 -10.11
N ALA A 109 15.72 -14.89 -10.19
CA ALA A 109 15.57 -15.89 -9.11
C ALA A 109 16.23 -15.54 -7.76
N ALA A 110 17.09 -14.51 -7.71
CA ALA A 110 17.83 -14.09 -6.52
C ALA A 110 17.09 -13.08 -5.60
N ALA A 111 15.87 -12.66 -5.95
CA ALA A 111 15.16 -11.59 -5.21
C ALA A 111 14.19 -12.09 -4.12
N THR A 112 14.25 -13.37 -3.75
CA THR A 112 13.37 -13.99 -2.74
C THR A 112 13.82 -13.82 -1.28
N ALA A 113 14.90 -13.10 -1.00
CA ALA A 113 15.28 -12.80 0.38
C ALA A 113 14.39 -11.66 0.94
N PRO A 114 13.76 -11.83 2.11
CA PRO A 114 13.04 -10.73 2.76
C PRO A 114 14.05 -9.63 3.08
N SER A 115 13.79 -8.41 2.60
CA SER A 115 14.62 -7.26 2.93
C SER A 115 14.54 -6.99 4.42
N GLU A 116 15.61 -7.31 5.13
CA GLU A 116 15.82 -6.90 6.52
C GLU A 116 15.71 -5.37 6.59
N LYS A 117 14.74 -4.86 7.35
CA LYS A 117 14.57 -3.42 7.56
C LYS A 117 15.83 -2.88 8.22
N PRO A 118 16.51 -1.88 7.67
CA PRO A 118 17.65 -1.29 8.35
C PRO A 118 17.16 -0.70 9.68
N SER A 119 17.70 -1.18 10.78
CA SER A 119 17.44 -0.65 12.10
C SER A 119 17.95 0.80 12.12
N ARG A 120 17.04 1.77 12.23
CA ARG A 120 17.41 3.17 12.47
C ARG A 120 18.13 3.25 13.81
N ARG A 121 19.46 3.35 13.79
CA ARG A 121 20.24 3.76 14.95
C ARG A 121 19.73 5.14 15.37
N ARG A 122 19.19 5.22 16.57
CA ARG A 122 18.89 6.49 17.26
C ARG A 122 20.23 7.19 17.53
N ARG A 123 20.33 8.43 17.07
CA ARG A 123 21.16 9.47 17.69
C ARG A 123 20.27 10.38 18.50
#